data_e4ef1d3245553c13efa8a478ae103fbd
#
_entry.id   e4ef1d3245553c13efa8a478ae103fbd
#
_cell.length_a   1.000
_cell.length_b   1.000
_cell.length_c   1.000
_cell.angle_alpha   90.00
_cell.angle_beta   90.00
_cell.angle_gamma   90.00
#
_symmetry.space_group_name_H-M   'P 1'
#
loop_
_entity.id
_entity.type
_entity.pdbx_description
1 polymer ?
#
loop_
_entity_poly.entity_id
_entity_poly.type
_entity_poly.pdbx_seq_one_letter_code
_entity_poly.pdbx_strand_id
1 'polypeptide(L)'
;MAALAPPVANDRDAVLKFLDYHQSAYFAVAYGLTDDQARATPSVSSLSIGGLIKHVTGMQEGWLQRVVAAPNAPAPDGRPFEERAADYQDQYVMRDDETLSDLLEALATQNAETLRILSQSDFDTPLPVPRDAPWFPSDIEFWSIRWVAHHLINELARHSGHADIIRESIDGATMYDLIAGLEDWPETDWIKPWKPAGVS
;
A
#
# COMPACT_ATOMS: atom_id res chain seq x y z
N MET A 1 15.14 -4.69 1.05
CA MET A 1 14.24 -4.69 -0.13
C MET A 1 15.09 -4.67 -1.40
N ALA A 2 14.87 -5.57 -2.35
CA ALA A 2 15.61 -5.52 -3.61
C ALA A 2 15.02 -4.41 -4.52
N ALA A 3 15.84 -3.80 -5.38
CA ALA A 3 15.37 -2.81 -6.37
C ALA A 3 14.40 -3.39 -7.41
N LEU A 4 14.29 -4.70 -7.49
CA LEU A 4 13.41 -5.44 -8.39
C LEU A 4 12.73 -6.59 -7.65
N ALA A 5 11.53 -6.96 -8.10
CA ALA A 5 10.87 -8.16 -7.61
C ALA A 5 11.77 -9.41 -7.85
N PRO A 6 11.78 -10.38 -6.92
CA PRO A 6 12.62 -11.57 -7.07
C PRO A 6 12.16 -12.48 -8.22
N PRO A 7 13.00 -13.41 -8.70
CA PRO A 7 12.61 -14.39 -9.72
C PRO A 7 11.36 -15.17 -9.32
N VAL A 8 10.52 -15.47 -10.29
CA VAL A 8 9.21 -16.12 -10.09
C VAL A 8 9.18 -17.51 -10.73
N ALA A 9 8.50 -18.46 -10.09
CA ALA A 9 8.42 -19.85 -10.53
C ALA A 9 7.16 -20.15 -11.37
N ASN A 10 6.07 -19.43 -11.13
CA ASN A 10 4.77 -19.57 -11.79
C ASN A 10 3.91 -18.32 -11.54
N ASP A 11 2.71 -18.27 -12.15
CA ASP A 11 1.81 -17.10 -12.07
C ASP A 11 1.40 -16.76 -10.63
N ARG A 12 1.11 -17.76 -9.79
CA ARG A 12 0.78 -17.52 -8.38
C ARG A 12 1.96 -16.90 -7.61
N ASP A 13 3.14 -17.48 -7.79
CA ASP A 13 4.38 -16.99 -7.18
C ASP A 13 4.68 -15.56 -7.66
N ALA A 14 4.45 -15.28 -8.96
CA ALA A 14 4.58 -13.94 -9.52
C ALA A 14 3.67 -12.93 -8.79
N VAL A 15 2.39 -13.24 -8.66
CA VAL A 15 1.42 -12.36 -7.97
C VAL A 15 1.87 -12.07 -6.54
N LEU A 16 2.24 -13.09 -5.76
CA LEU A 16 2.64 -12.92 -4.37
C LEU A 16 3.94 -12.11 -4.23
N LYS A 17 4.95 -12.38 -5.07
CA LYS A 17 6.24 -11.68 -5.02
C LYS A 17 6.16 -10.23 -5.48
N PHE A 18 5.37 -9.94 -6.51
CA PHE A 18 5.14 -8.56 -6.95
C PHE A 18 4.30 -7.78 -5.93
N LEU A 19 3.34 -8.44 -5.27
CA LEU A 19 2.58 -7.82 -4.19
C LEU A 19 3.51 -7.44 -3.02
N ASP A 20 4.32 -8.38 -2.52
CA ASP A 20 5.30 -8.14 -1.46
C ASP A 20 6.30 -7.03 -1.84
N TYR A 21 6.77 -7.03 -3.08
CA TYR A 21 7.65 -5.98 -3.60
C TYR A 21 6.99 -4.59 -3.51
N HIS A 22 5.75 -4.43 -3.96
CA HIS A 22 5.05 -3.15 -3.89
C HIS A 22 4.66 -2.75 -2.47
N GLN A 23 4.34 -3.71 -1.60
CA GLN A 23 4.14 -3.47 -0.16
C GLN A 23 5.39 -2.90 0.50
N SER A 24 6.57 -3.41 0.14
CA SER A 24 7.83 -2.96 0.73
C SER A 24 8.25 -1.54 0.33
N ALA A 25 7.72 -0.98 -0.77
CA ALA A 25 8.02 0.37 -1.22
C ALA A 25 7.69 1.45 -0.18
N TYR A 26 6.64 1.24 0.63
CA TYR A 26 6.21 2.21 1.64
C TYR A 26 7.18 2.31 2.82
N PHE A 27 7.90 1.25 3.14
CA PHE A 27 8.97 1.30 4.15
C PHE A 27 10.18 2.06 3.63
N ALA A 28 10.51 1.92 2.35
CA ALA A 28 11.61 2.66 1.74
C ALA A 28 11.28 4.17 1.66
N VAL A 29 10.11 4.54 1.17
CA VAL A 29 9.72 5.94 1.03
C VAL A 29 9.59 6.65 2.39
N ALA A 30 9.23 5.91 3.46
CA ALA A 30 9.13 6.44 4.82
C ALA A 30 10.47 6.47 5.58
N TYR A 31 11.52 5.85 5.04
CA TYR A 31 12.79 5.69 5.73
C TYR A 31 13.37 7.02 6.20
N GLY A 32 13.56 7.14 7.53
CA GLY A 32 14.15 8.29 8.19
C GLY A 32 13.31 9.57 8.22
N LEU A 33 12.04 9.53 7.83
CA LEU A 33 11.12 10.66 7.99
C LEU A 33 10.70 10.83 9.45
N THR A 34 10.48 12.08 9.84
CA THR A 34 9.76 12.42 11.08
C THR A 34 8.25 12.36 10.86
N ASP A 35 7.46 12.36 11.95
CA ASP A 35 5.99 12.43 11.88
C ASP A 35 5.51 13.66 11.12
N ASP A 36 6.14 14.83 11.36
CA ASP A 36 5.79 16.07 10.66
C ASP A 36 6.05 15.99 9.16
N GLN A 37 7.16 15.38 8.76
CA GLN A 37 7.46 15.14 7.35
C GLN A 37 6.49 14.14 6.73
N ALA A 38 6.09 13.10 7.46
CA ALA A 38 5.13 12.12 7.00
C ALA A 38 3.72 12.71 6.82
N ARG A 39 3.33 13.73 7.60
CA ARG A 39 2.07 14.48 7.46
C ARG A 39 2.12 15.55 6.37
N ALA A 40 3.30 16.00 5.99
CA ALA A 40 3.45 17.10 5.05
C ALA A 40 2.86 16.79 3.67
N THR A 41 2.28 17.81 3.04
CA THR A 41 1.75 17.78 1.66
C THR A 41 2.52 18.77 0.78
N PRO A 42 3.80 18.51 0.49
CA PRO A 42 4.68 19.49 -0.16
C PRO A 42 4.48 19.57 -1.68
N SER A 43 3.72 18.68 -2.27
CA SER A 43 3.41 18.65 -3.70
C SER A 43 2.11 19.42 -4.02
N VAL A 44 1.71 19.46 -5.28
CA VAL A 44 0.40 20.02 -5.70
C VAL A 44 -0.78 19.15 -5.26
N SER A 45 -0.53 17.90 -4.84
CA SER A 45 -1.53 16.99 -4.31
C SER A 45 -1.75 17.25 -2.81
N SER A 46 -2.96 16.93 -2.32
CA SER A 46 -3.26 16.90 -0.90
C SER A 46 -2.79 15.61 -0.19
N LEU A 47 -2.15 14.69 -0.90
CA LEU A 47 -1.65 13.44 -0.35
C LEU A 47 -0.38 13.67 0.47
N SER A 48 -0.24 12.88 1.54
CA SER A 48 0.97 12.79 2.36
C SER A 48 1.46 11.34 2.44
N ILE A 49 2.72 11.12 2.80
CA ILE A 49 3.26 9.76 2.94
C ILE A 49 2.53 8.99 4.03
N GLY A 50 2.29 9.60 5.19
CA GLY A 50 1.54 8.97 6.28
C GLY A 50 0.10 8.65 5.91
N GLY A 51 -0.59 9.57 5.20
CA GLY A 51 -1.93 9.33 4.67
C GLY A 51 -1.97 8.19 3.66
N LEU A 52 -0.98 8.09 2.77
CA LEU A 52 -0.88 6.99 1.81
C LEU A 52 -0.64 5.64 2.49
N ILE A 53 0.22 5.57 3.51
CA ILE A 53 0.46 4.36 4.31
C ILE A 53 -0.85 3.91 4.96
N LYS A 54 -1.57 4.83 5.61
CA LYS A 54 -2.88 4.55 6.23
C LYS A 54 -3.90 4.05 5.20
N HIS A 55 -3.98 4.73 4.04
CA HIS A 55 -4.87 4.33 2.96
C HIS A 55 -4.58 2.92 2.44
N VAL A 56 -3.34 2.59 2.09
CA VAL A 56 -3.03 1.27 1.52
C VAL A 56 -3.18 0.15 2.55
N THR A 57 -3.05 0.44 3.84
CA THR A 57 -3.35 -0.50 4.92
C THR A 57 -4.85 -0.83 4.94
N GLY A 58 -5.71 0.18 5.05
CA GLY A 58 -7.17 0.00 5.07
C GLY A 58 -7.74 -0.55 3.77
N MET A 59 -7.18 -0.16 2.63
CA MET A 59 -7.54 -0.69 1.31
C MET A 59 -7.28 -2.20 1.22
N GLN A 60 -6.12 -2.67 1.66
CA GLN A 60 -5.82 -4.10 1.71
C GLN A 60 -6.79 -4.84 2.64
N GLU A 61 -7.03 -4.33 3.85
CA GLU A 61 -7.98 -4.91 4.81
C GLU A 61 -9.37 -5.05 4.18
N GLY A 62 -9.92 -4.00 3.57
CA GLY A 62 -11.24 -4.01 2.97
C GLY A 62 -11.38 -5.04 1.84
N TRP A 63 -10.36 -5.20 1.00
CA TRP A 63 -10.37 -6.23 -0.05
C TRP A 63 -10.20 -7.64 0.52
N LEU A 64 -9.40 -7.84 1.57
CA LEU A 64 -9.26 -9.16 2.21
C LEU A 64 -10.52 -9.63 2.89
N GLN A 65 -11.30 -8.76 3.51
CA GLN A 65 -12.62 -9.10 4.04
C GLN A 65 -13.51 -9.72 2.95
N ARG A 66 -13.44 -9.21 1.72
CA ARG A 66 -14.17 -9.76 0.55
C ARG A 66 -13.59 -11.09 0.09
N VAL A 67 -12.26 -11.22 0.07
CA VAL A 67 -11.59 -12.50 -0.27
C VAL A 67 -11.97 -13.59 0.70
N VAL A 68 -11.98 -13.30 2.00
CA VAL A 68 -12.34 -14.28 3.06
C VAL A 68 -13.82 -14.67 2.99
N ALA A 69 -14.70 -13.75 2.61
CA ALA A 69 -16.14 -14.03 2.47
C ALA A 69 -16.48 -14.82 1.17
N ALA A 70 -15.61 -14.75 0.15
CA ALA A 70 -15.86 -15.37 -1.16
C ALA A 70 -16.17 -16.88 -1.04
N PRO A 71 -17.10 -17.44 -1.84
CA PRO A 71 -17.82 -16.81 -2.97
C PRO A 71 -19.00 -15.91 -2.57
N ASN A 72 -19.22 -15.67 -1.29
CA ASN A 72 -20.28 -14.79 -0.80
C ASN A 72 -19.79 -13.34 -0.66
N ALA A 73 -20.72 -12.40 -0.58
CA ALA A 73 -20.41 -11.03 -0.16
C ALA A 73 -20.18 -10.99 1.37
N PRO A 74 -19.29 -10.12 1.87
CA PRO A 74 -19.22 -9.87 3.30
C PRO A 74 -20.53 -9.32 3.86
N ALA A 75 -20.74 -9.40 5.16
CA ALA A 75 -21.89 -8.78 5.80
C ALA A 75 -21.94 -7.27 5.47
N PRO A 76 -23.11 -6.71 5.16
CA PRO A 76 -23.24 -5.28 4.88
C PRO A 76 -22.75 -4.44 6.06
N ASP A 77 -22.02 -3.37 5.80
CA ASP A 77 -21.79 -2.32 6.78
C ASP A 77 -23.12 -1.58 7.01
N GLY A 78 -23.71 -1.76 8.18
CA GLY A 78 -25.00 -1.17 8.54
C GLY A 78 -24.94 0.33 8.88
N ARG A 79 -23.76 0.96 8.80
CA ARG A 79 -23.60 2.39 9.10
C ARG A 79 -24.13 3.29 7.99
N PRO A 80 -24.58 4.52 8.31
CA PRO A 80 -24.98 5.52 7.32
C PRO A 80 -23.90 5.77 6.27
N PHE A 81 -24.34 6.14 5.05
CA PHE A 81 -23.39 6.43 3.95
C PHE A 81 -22.42 7.56 4.30
N GLU A 82 -22.90 8.59 5.00
CA GLU A 82 -22.11 9.76 5.40
C GLU A 82 -20.94 9.37 6.33
N GLU A 83 -21.18 8.45 7.27
CA GLU A 83 -20.12 7.95 8.17
C GLU A 83 -19.07 7.16 7.39
N ARG A 84 -19.51 6.26 6.51
CA ARG A 84 -18.61 5.48 5.66
C ARG A 84 -17.79 6.35 4.70
N ALA A 85 -18.41 7.40 4.16
CA ALA A 85 -17.73 8.36 3.30
C ALA A 85 -16.69 9.19 4.08
N ALA A 86 -17.00 9.56 5.32
CA ALA A 86 -16.05 10.25 6.20
C ALA A 86 -14.85 9.37 6.53
N ASP A 87 -15.07 8.11 6.90
CA ASP A 87 -13.99 7.14 7.14
C ASP A 87 -13.12 6.92 5.90
N TYR A 88 -13.72 6.86 4.71
CA TYR A 88 -12.98 6.75 3.46
C TYR A 88 -12.08 7.97 3.21
N GLN A 89 -12.55 9.18 3.50
CA GLN A 89 -11.73 10.38 3.39
C GLN A 89 -10.62 10.42 4.45
N ASP A 90 -10.90 9.98 5.66
CA ASP A 90 -9.95 9.93 6.77
C ASP A 90 -8.77 8.96 6.51
N GLN A 91 -8.96 7.93 5.69
CA GLN A 91 -7.89 7.02 5.31
C GLN A 91 -6.70 7.73 4.61
N TYR A 92 -6.92 8.90 4.01
CA TYR A 92 -5.88 9.66 3.32
C TYR A 92 -5.18 10.70 4.20
N VAL A 93 -5.54 10.77 5.49
CA VAL A 93 -5.01 11.79 6.40
C VAL A 93 -4.33 11.14 7.60
N MET A 94 -3.04 11.41 7.79
CA MET A 94 -2.35 11.11 9.04
C MET A 94 -2.71 12.18 10.07
N ARG A 95 -3.41 11.79 11.13
CA ARG A 95 -3.89 12.69 12.20
C ARG A 95 -2.74 13.11 13.12
N ASP A 96 -2.96 14.15 13.91
CA ASP A 96 -1.95 14.68 14.84
C ASP A 96 -1.62 13.71 15.97
N ASP A 97 -2.54 12.82 16.34
CA ASP A 97 -2.39 11.79 17.37
C ASP A 97 -1.82 10.45 16.82
N GLU A 98 -1.58 10.33 15.51
CA GLU A 98 -0.99 9.16 14.87
C GLU A 98 0.52 9.38 14.67
N THR A 99 1.31 8.31 14.85
CA THR A 99 2.76 8.34 14.56
C THR A 99 3.08 7.54 13.30
N LEU A 100 4.14 7.92 12.59
CA LEU A 100 4.63 7.16 11.44
C LEU A 100 5.01 5.73 11.82
N SER A 101 5.57 5.55 13.02
CA SER A 101 5.94 4.23 13.55
C SER A 101 4.72 3.32 13.68
N ASP A 102 3.62 3.81 14.26
CA ASP A 102 2.40 3.02 14.43
C ASP A 102 1.75 2.67 13.09
N LEU A 103 1.75 3.61 12.14
CA LEU A 103 1.24 3.36 10.79
C LEU A 103 2.06 2.31 10.04
N LEU A 104 3.38 2.33 10.17
CA LEU A 104 4.26 1.32 9.57
C LEU A 104 4.11 -0.07 10.22
N GLU A 105 3.89 -0.14 11.54
CA GLU A 105 3.60 -1.39 12.23
C GLU A 105 2.26 -1.99 11.78
N ALA A 106 1.22 -1.16 11.67
CA ALA A 106 -0.08 -1.57 11.14
C ALA A 106 0.04 -2.07 9.69
N LEU A 107 0.79 -1.35 8.85
CA LEU A 107 1.06 -1.77 7.47
C LEU A 107 1.81 -3.10 7.42
N ALA A 108 2.84 -3.30 8.23
CA ALA A 108 3.60 -4.55 8.28
C ALA A 108 2.71 -5.74 8.63
N THR A 109 1.84 -5.56 9.64
CA THR A 109 0.86 -6.56 10.06
C THR A 109 -0.11 -6.89 8.94
N GLN A 110 -0.67 -5.86 8.28
CA GLN A 110 -1.61 -6.02 7.18
C GLN A 110 -0.96 -6.67 5.96
N ASN A 111 0.26 -6.30 5.61
CA ASN A 111 1.01 -6.90 4.50
C ASN A 111 1.20 -8.41 4.70
N ALA A 112 1.63 -8.81 5.90
CA ALA A 112 1.82 -10.22 6.25
C ALA A 112 0.49 -11.00 6.15
N GLU A 113 -0.60 -10.44 6.63
CA GLU A 113 -1.93 -11.07 6.56
C GLU A 113 -2.43 -11.16 5.12
N THR A 114 -2.19 -10.13 4.30
CA THR A 114 -2.54 -10.13 2.87
C THR A 114 -1.84 -11.27 2.13
N LEU A 115 -0.54 -11.41 2.30
CA LEU A 115 0.24 -12.49 1.68
C LEU A 115 -0.21 -13.87 2.19
N ARG A 116 -0.45 -13.99 3.50
CA ARG A 116 -0.92 -15.25 4.11
C ARG A 116 -2.26 -15.68 3.52
N ILE A 117 -3.26 -14.81 3.47
CA ILE A 117 -4.59 -15.14 2.94
C ILE A 117 -4.50 -15.49 1.45
N LEU A 118 -3.86 -14.66 0.64
CA LEU A 118 -3.76 -14.90 -0.80
C LEU A 118 -2.95 -16.14 -1.15
N SER A 119 -1.93 -16.50 -0.36
CA SER A 119 -1.17 -17.73 -0.59
C SER A 119 -2.01 -19.01 -0.44
N GLN A 120 -3.05 -18.94 0.40
CA GLN A 120 -3.95 -20.05 0.70
C GLN A 120 -5.26 -20.04 -0.11
N SER A 121 -5.54 -18.93 -0.81
CA SER A 121 -6.80 -18.77 -1.55
C SER A 121 -6.76 -19.48 -2.91
N ASP A 122 -7.89 -20.02 -3.34
CA ASP A 122 -8.07 -20.40 -4.75
C ASP A 122 -8.38 -19.16 -5.58
N PHE A 123 -7.45 -18.79 -6.47
CA PHE A 123 -7.54 -17.60 -7.29
C PHE A 123 -8.72 -17.58 -8.27
N ASP A 124 -9.29 -18.74 -8.60
CA ASP A 124 -10.42 -18.86 -9.51
C ASP A 124 -11.77 -18.77 -8.78
N THR A 125 -11.77 -18.71 -7.44
CA THR A 125 -12.98 -18.49 -6.66
C THR A 125 -13.67 -17.19 -7.09
N PRO A 126 -14.97 -17.23 -7.46
CA PRO A 126 -15.72 -16.02 -7.80
C PRO A 126 -15.90 -15.13 -6.58
N LEU A 127 -15.82 -13.82 -6.79
CA LEU A 127 -15.96 -12.80 -5.75
C LEU A 127 -17.01 -11.79 -6.22
N PRO A 128 -18.11 -11.61 -5.47
CA PRO A 128 -19.16 -10.66 -5.84
C PRO A 128 -18.62 -9.24 -5.99
N VAL A 129 -18.98 -8.58 -7.09
CA VAL A 129 -18.60 -7.16 -7.30
C VAL A 129 -19.31 -6.30 -6.26
N PRO A 130 -18.57 -5.42 -5.54
CA PRO A 130 -19.19 -4.49 -4.60
C PRO A 130 -20.26 -3.62 -5.23
N ARG A 131 -21.30 -3.26 -4.46
CA ARG A 131 -22.40 -2.39 -4.90
C ARG A 131 -22.55 -1.14 -4.03
N ASP A 132 -21.57 -0.89 -3.20
CA ASP A 132 -21.59 0.14 -2.16
C ASP A 132 -20.96 1.47 -2.61
N ALA A 133 -20.48 1.56 -3.85
CA ALA A 133 -19.95 2.78 -4.41
C ALA A 133 -20.23 2.92 -5.93
N PRO A 134 -20.39 4.15 -6.45
CA PRO A 134 -20.82 4.38 -7.83
C PRO A 134 -19.77 4.04 -8.91
N TRP A 135 -18.53 3.86 -8.54
CA TRP A 135 -17.45 3.49 -9.46
C TRP A 135 -17.36 1.99 -9.74
N PHE A 136 -18.09 1.15 -8.99
CA PHE A 136 -18.16 -0.28 -9.29
C PHE A 136 -19.10 -0.56 -10.46
N PRO A 137 -18.72 -1.44 -11.41
CA PRO A 137 -19.55 -1.76 -12.55
C PRO A 137 -20.85 -2.44 -12.12
N SER A 138 -21.98 -2.01 -12.69
CA SER A 138 -23.31 -2.57 -12.38
C SER A 138 -23.67 -3.78 -13.23
N ASP A 139 -22.99 -3.98 -14.35
CA ASP A 139 -23.23 -5.01 -15.37
C ASP A 139 -22.36 -6.28 -15.18
N ILE A 140 -21.39 -6.24 -14.26
CA ILE A 140 -20.56 -7.39 -13.89
C ILE A 140 -21.01 -7.90 -12.52
N GLU A 141 -21.34 -9.19 -12.42
CA GLU A 141 -21.81 -9.79 -11.18
C GLU A 141 -20.66 -10.28 -10.29
N PHE A 142 -19.64 -10.89 -10.90
CA PHE A 142 -18.50 -11.47 -10.19
C PHE A 142 -17.18 -11.06 -10.84
N TRP A 143 -16.21 -10.81 -9.98
CA TRP A 143 -14.79 -10.91 -10.27
C TRP A 143 -14.25 -12.26 -9.79
N SER A 144 -12.93 -12.40 -9.63
CA SER A 144 -12.28 -13.52 -8.98
C SER A 144 -11.29 -13.03 -7.92
N ILE A 145 -10.86 -13.91 -7.02
CA ILE A 145 -9.77 -13.59 -6.09
C ILE A 145 -8.50 -13.21 -6.87
N ARG A 146 -8.26 -13.82 -8.04
CA ARG A 146 -7.17 -13.43 -8.96
C ARG A 146 -7.24 -11.96 -9.35
N TRP A 147 -8.45 -11.48 -9.70
CA TRP A 147 -8.64 -10.07 -10.04
C TRP A 147 -8.29 -9.16 -8.85
N VAL A 148 -8.73 -9.51 -7.64
CA VAL A 148 -8.42 -8.75 -6.42
C VAL A 148 -6.91 -8.71 -6.17
N ALA A 149 -6.21 -9.83 -6.30
CA ALA A 149 -4.75 -9.88 -6.10
C ALA A 149 -4.01 -8.93 -7.07
N HIS A 150 -4.42 -8.88 -8.36
CA HIS A 150 -3.86 -7.93 -9.32
C HIS A 150 -4.28 -6.48 -9.03
N HIS A 151 -5.50 -6.27 -8.55
CA HIS A 151 -5.97 -4.94 -8.16
C HIS A 151 -5.16 -4.39 -6.99
N LEU A 152 -4.85 -5.21 -5.98
CA LEU A 152 -3.97 -4.81 -4.88
C LEU A 152 -2.57 -4.39 -5.38
N ILE A 153 -1.97 -5.15 -6.31
CA ILE A 153 -0.69 -4.77 -6.92
C ILE A 153 -0.82 -3.41 -7.63
N ASN A 154 -1.88 -3.23 -8.42
CA ASN A 154 -2.11 -1.97 -9.15
C ASN A 154 -2.27 -0.77 -8.22
N GLU A 155 -3.05 -0.90 -7.14
CA GLU A 155 -3.26 0.16 -6.15
C GLU A 155 -1.95 0.50 -5.43
N LEU A 156 -1.23 -0.51 -4.93
CA LEU A 156 0.04 -0.30 -4.25
C LEU A 156 1.08 0.35 -5.17
N ALA A 157 1.22 -0.14 -6.41
CA ALA A 157 2.16 0.43 -7.39
C ALA A 157 1.83 1.88 -7.74
N ARG A 158 0.53 2.19 -7.93
CA ARG A 158 0.08 3.55 -8.25
C ARG A 158 0.35 4.52 -7.11
N HIS A 159 0.03 4.11 -5.88
CA HIS A 159 0.21 4.96 -4.70
C HIS A 159 1.67 5.05 -4.25
N SER A 160 2.51 4.05 -4.50
CA SER A 160 3.95 4.18 -4.25
C SER A 160 4.59 5.24 -5.14
N GLY A 161 4.21 5.34 -6.42
CA GLY A 161 4.65 6.43 -7.29
C GLY A 161 4.22 7.83 -6.82
N HIS A 162 3.03 7.98 -6.21
CA HIS A 162 2.66 9.22 -5.54
C HIS A 162 3.56 9.51 -4.34
N ALA A 163 3.84 8.48 -3.52
CA ALA A 163 4.69 8.61 -2.35
C ALA A 163 6.14 8.98 -2.73
N ASP A 164 6.68 8.43 -3.82
CA ASP A 164 7.99 8.80 -4.36
C ASP A 164 8.07 10.29 -4.70
N ILE A 165 7.09 10.83 -5.44
CA ILE A 165 7.03 12.27 -5.79
C ILE A 165 6.91 13.15 -4.55
N ILE A 166 6.13 12.73 -3.54
CA ILE A 166 6.02 13.45 -2.27
C ILE A 166 7.36 13.43 -1.55
N ARG A 167 8.04 12.29 -1.49
CA ARG A 167 9.36 12.14 -0.87
C ARG A 167 10.41 13.04 -1.54
N GLU A 168 10.49 13.02 -2.85
CA GLU A 168 11.36 13.92 -3.60
C GLU A 168 11.07 15.39 -3.31
N SER A 169 9.80 15.74 -3.06
CA SER A 169 9.40 17.11 -2.68
C SER A 169 9.78 17.48 -1.25
N ILE A 170 9.93 16.51 -0.33
CA ILE A 170 10.33 16.73 1.06
C ILE A 170 11.84 17.00 1.17
N ASP A 171 12.67 16.13 0.58
CA ASP A 171 14.12 16.13 0.79
C ASP A 171 14.97 15.76 -0.43
N GLY A 172 14.34 15.57 -1.59
CA GLY A 172 15.02 15.23 -2.84
C GLY A 172 15.45 13.77 -2.95
N ALA A 173 15.15 12.91 -1.97
CA ALA A 173 15.56 11.51 -1.98
C ALA A 173 14.76 10.71 -3.01
N THR A 174 15.46 10.00 -3.89
CA THR A 174 14.85 9.13 -4.89
C THR A 174 14.66 7.71 -4.36
N MET A 175 13.79 6.92 -5.01
CA MET A 175 13.54 5.52 -4.64
C MET A 175 14.84 4.70 -4.48
N TYR A 176 15.77 4.82 -5.43
CA TYR A 176 17.01 4.04 -5.38
C TYR A 176 17.94 4.46 -4.25
N ASP A 177 18.04 5.76 -3.97
CA ASP A 177 18.86 6.28 -2.87
C ASP A 177 18.30 5.81 -1.52
N LEU A 178 16.97 5.80 -1.38
CA LEU A 178 16.28 5.34 -0.17
C LEU A 178 16.46 3.83 0.06
N ILE A 179 16.28 3.01 -0.97
CA ILE A 179 16.52 1.57 -0.88
C ILE A 179 17.99 1.30 -0.53
N ALA A 180 18.91 1.98 -1.18
CA ALA A 180 20.34 1.82 -0.92
C ALA A 180 20.72 2.22 0.50
N GLY A 181 20.12 3.29 1.05
CA GLY A 181 20.32 3.69 2.44
C GLY A 181 19.71 2.71 3.44
N LEU A 182 18.53 2.18 3.14
CA LEU A 182 17.82 1.22 4.00
C LEU A 182 18.53 -0.15 4.07
N GLU A 183 19.21 -0.56 2.99
CA GLU A 183 19.86 -1.87 2.85
C GLU A 183 21.39 -1.80 2.89
N ASP A 184 21.95 -0.67 3.28
CA ASP A 184 23.41 -0.46 3.38
C ASP A 184 24.15 -0.82 2.07
N TRP A 185 23.59 -0.43 0.91
CA TRP A 185 24.28 -0.64 -0.35
C TRP A 185 25.53 0.23 -0.43
N PRO A 186 26.59 -0.25 -1.12
CA PRO A 186 27.77 0.58 -1.32
C PRO A 186 27.44 1.78 -2.23
N GLU A 187 28.03 2.94 -1.92
CA GLU A 187 27.97 4.10 -2.79
C GLU A 187 28.66 3.79 -4.14
N THR A 188 28.05 4.24 -5.22
CA THR A 188 28.58 4.11 -6.58
C THR A 188 28.46 5.43 -7.34
N ASP A 189 28.93 5.49 -8.58
CA ASP A 189 28.75 6.68 -9.43
C ASP A 189 27.28 6.95 -9.75
N TRP A 190 26.41 5.93 -9.64
CA TRP A 190 25.01 5.95 -10.02
C TRP A 190 24.04 6.03 -8.84
N ILE A 191 24.43 5.52 -7.67
CA ILE A 191 23.58 5.40 -6.49
C ILE A 191 24.29 6.04 -5.30
N LYS A 192 23.60 6.98 -4.65
CA LYS A 192 24.05 7.64 -3.43
C LYS A 192 23.13 7.22 -2.29
N PRO A 193 23.55 6.24 -1.44
CA PRO A 193 22.71 5.81 -0.33
C PRO A 193 22.27 6.99 0.53
N TRP A 194 20.95 7.20 0.61
CA TRP A 194 20.39 8.26 1.44
C TRP A 194 20.60 7.95 2.92
N LYS A 195 20.90 8.97 3.70
CA LYS A 195 21.08 8.86 5.15
C LYS A 195 20.26 9.93 5.87
N PRO A 196 19.60 9.57 7.00
CA PRO A 196 18.94 10.56 7.84
C PRO A 196 19.90 11.67 8.28
N ALA A 197 19.39 12.91 8.33
CA ALA A 197 20.20 14.03 8.82
C ALA A 197 20.67 13.78 10.24
N GLY A 198 21.98 13.84 10.48
CA GLY A 198 22.58 13.64 11.80
C GLY A 198 23.17 12.25 12.09
N VAL A 199 23.13 11.32 11.16
CA VAL A 199 23.85 10.05 11.20
C VAL A 199 25.09 10.18 10.32
N SER A 200 26.24 10.34 10.94
CA SER A 200 27.58 10.39 10.29
C SER A 200 28.30 9.06 10.41
#